data_5c252ec3728d0f7465b3d8e9431e2b2e
#
_entry.id   5c252ec3728d0f7465b3d8e9431e2b2e
#
_cell.length_a   1.000
_cell.length_b   1.000
_cell.length_c   1.000
_cell.angle_alpha   90.00
_cell.angle_beta   90.00
_cell.angle_gamma   90.00
#
_symmetry.space_group_name_H-M   'P 1'
#
loop_
_entity.id
_entity.type
_entity.pdbx_description
1 polymer ?
#
loop_
_entity_poly.entity_id
_entity_poly.type
_entity_poly.pdbx_seq_one_letter_code
_entity_poly.pdbx_strand_id
1 'polypeptide(L)'
;MMRLIIAAAGFALLTAAAHQDVALKALMPKGMVIGVAINQRQFEGADVAAVDMITTQFNQISPENVLKFQPTQPAADRYAFDAADRYVQFGLDHHMQVVGHNLVWHSQTGAWVFQGADGKPADRDTLLARMRDHIRTVVGRYKGKIHGWDVVNEAIDEDGSLRKSPWQVGIGDDYVAKAFEFAHEADLDAELYYNDFNLEKPAKRAGVIKLVQDLQARKLRIDGIGNQAHWRLDTPPIDDIDKALVELHATGLKVMFTELDINLLPNTPRGADPSVANPYANGLPDEVQQQLARRYADVFRVFLKHRDAVTRVTFWGLSDADSWLNRGRMNYPLLWDRERRPKPAFDAVVEALRNAR
;
A
#
# COMPACT_ATOMS: atom_id res chain seq x y z
N MET A 1 -8.92 49.13 31.53
CA MET A 1 -8.08 47.98 31.05
C MET A 1 -8.99 46.84 30.60
N MET A 2 -9.51 46.90 29.37
CA MET A 2 -10.35 45.84 28.85
C MET A 2 -10.48 46.00 27.34
N ARG A 3 -9.48 45.56 26.60
CA ARG A 3 -9.50 45.36 25.13
C ARG A 3 -8.21 44.66 24.76
N LEU A 4 -8.18 43.31 24.74
CA LEU A 4 -7.25 42.48 23.96
C LEU A 4 -7.48 40.97 24.21
N ILE A 5 -8.64 40.44 23.89
CA ILE A 5 -8.83 38.95 23.88
C ILE A 5 -9.79 38.48 22.76
N ILE A 6 -10.00 39.21 21.69
CA ILE A 6 -10.91 38.76 20.61
C ILE A 6 -10.18 38.42 19.30
N ALA A 7 -8.88 38.65 19.17
CA ALA A 7 -8.19 38.42 17.88
C ALA A 7 -7.65 37.00 17.67
N ALA A 8 -7.47 36.20 18.73
CA ALA A 8 -6.82 34.86 18.57
C ALA A 8 -7.78 33.74 18.17
N ALA A 9 -9.06 33.82 18.53
CA ALA A 9 -10.03 32.76 18.22
C ALA A 9 -10.53 32.80 16.77
N GLY A 10 -10.51 33.99 16.13
CA GLY A 10 -10.93 34.14 14.74
C GLY A 10 -9.95 33.60 13.70
N PHE A 11 -8.66 33.60 14.02
CA PHE A 11 -7.62 33.13 13.09
C PHE A 11 -7.55 31.58 13.00
N ALA A 12 -7.77 30.89 14.11
CA ALA A 12 -7.78 29.42 14.13
C ALA A 12 -9.01 28.83 13.45
N LEU A 13 -10.18 29.49 13.51
CA LEU A 13 -11.41 29.05 12.84
C LEU A 13 -11.37 29.28 11.31
N LEU A 14 -10.72 30.34 10.84
CA LEU A 14 -10.55 30.63 9.40
C LEU A 14 -9.55 29.67 8.73
N THR A 15 -8.52 29.23 9.44
CA THR A 15 -7.57 28.24 8.89
C THR A 15 -8.20 26.84 8.80
N ALA A 16 -8.98 26.42 9.78
CA ALA A 16 -9.65 25.11 9.77
C ALA A 16 -10.70 24.98 8.65
N ALA A 17 -11.43 26.05 8.34
CA ALA A 17 -12.41 26.03 7.24
C ALA A 17 -11.74 26.03 5.85
N ALA A 18 -10.57 26.66 5.69
CA ALA A 18 -9.89 26.73 4.40
C ALA A 18 -9.22 25.39 4.00
N HIS A 19 -9.02 24.45 4.96
CA HIS A 19 -8.36 23.16 4.69
C HIS A 19 -9.35 22.05 4.25
N GLN A 20 -10.63 22.15 4.57
CA GLN A 20 -11.64 21.15 4.17
C GLN A 20 -11.91 21.14 2.66
N ASP A 21 -11.60 22.20 1.93
CA ASP A 21 -11.86 22.34 0.49
C ASP A 21 -10.71 21.86 -0.41
N VAL A 22 -9.58 21.37 0.17
CA VAL A 22 -8.41 20.98 -0.62
C VAL A 22 -8.43 19.48 -0.88
N ALA A 23 -8.62 19.09 -2.14
CA ALA A 23 -8.51 17.70 -2.58
C ALA A 23 -7.05 17.36 -2.92
N LEU A 24 -6.46 16.37 -2.25
CA LEU A 24 -5.07 15.93 -2.50
C LEU A 24 -4.87 15.54 -3.98
N LYS A 25 -5.82 14.82 -4.57
CA LYS A 25 -5.75 14.41 -5.99
C LYS A 25 -5.62 15.58 -6.97
N ALA A 26 -6.17 16.75 -6.61
CA ALA A 26 -6.09 17.95 -7.45
C ALA A 26 -4.73 18.65 -7.34
N LEU A 27 -3.93 18.35 -6.31
CA LEU A 27 -2.58 18.90 -6.11
C LEU A 27 -1.48 18.04 -6.70
N MET A 28 -1.75 16.77 -7.01
CA MET A 28 -0.72 15.87 -7.53
C MET A 28 -0.16 16.35 -8.87
N PRO A 29 1.15 16.22 -9.09
CA PRO A 29 1.76 16.46 -10.38
C PRO A 29 1.16 15.57 -11.47
N LYS A 30 1.16 16.07 -12.71
CA LYS A 30 0.70 15.26 -13.85
C LYS A 30 1.53 13.96 -13.94
N GLY A 31 0.85 12.84 -14.08
CA GLY A 31 1.47 11.50 -14.15
C GLY A 31 1.63 10.81 -12.81
N MET A 32 1.35 11.49 -11.68
CA MET A 32 1.29 10.87 -10.36
C MET A 32 -0.17 10.76 -9.89
N VAL A 33 -0.50 9.62 -9.31
CA VAL A 33 -1.80 9.42 -8.66
C VAL A 33 -1.63 9.29 -7.15
N ILE A 34 -2.66 9.69 -6.41
CA ILE A 34 -2.73 9.52 -4.95
C ILE A 34 -3.88 8.60 -4.61
N GLY A 35 -3.63 7.63 -3.79
CA GLY A 35 -4.57 6.57 -3.49
C GLY A 35 -4.71 6.27 -2.01
N VAL A 36 -5.65 5.37 -1.75
CA VAL A 36 -5.94 4.88 -0.41
C VAL A 36 -6.32 3.41 -0.44
N ALA A 37 -5.83 2.64 0.53
CA ALA A 37 -6.33 1.29 0.78
C ALA A 37 -7.67 1.37 1.51
N ILE A 38 -8.65 0.63 1.02
CA ILE A 38 -10.03 0.67 1.53
C ILE A 38 -10.51 -0.72 1.96
N ASN A 39 -11.32 -0.73 3.01
CA ASN A 39 -11.93 -1.93 3.54
C ASN A 39 -13.37 -2.12 3.08
N GLN A 40 -13.93 -3.30 3.34
CA GLN A 40 -15.25 -3.70 2.86
C GLN A 40 -16.37 -2.76 3.29
N ARG A 41 -16.37 -2.24 4.52
CA ARG A 41 -17.41 -1.32 5.00
C ARG A 41 -17.43 -0.01 4.22
N GLN A 42 -16.25 0.44 3.77
CA GLN A 42 -16.10 1.70 3.03
C GLN A 42 -16.65 1.56 1.61
N PHE A 43 -16.23 0.57 0.84
CA PHE A 43 -16.70 0.43 -0.54
C PHE A 43 -18.12 -0.17 -0.67
N GLU A 44 -18.67 -0.77 0.37
CA GLU A 44 -20.08 -1.17 0.41
C GLU A 44 -21.02 -0.03 0.81
N GLY A 45 -20.50 1.17 1.07
CA GLY A 45 -21.30 2.34 1.41
C GLY A 45 -21.89 2.34 2.81
N ALA A 46 -21.49 1.41 3.67
CA ALA A 46 -21.93 1.37 5.07
C ALA A 46 -21.40 2.57 5.88
N ASP A 47 -20.41 3.28 5.34
CA ASP A 47 -19.80 4.46 5.93
C ASP A 47 -19.79 5.60 4.90
N VAL A 48 -20.89 6.34 4.80
CA VAL A 48 -21.10 7.42 3.81
C VAL A 48 -20.01 8.49 3.90
N ALA A 49 -19.61 8.90 5.11
CA ALA A 49 -18.57 9.91 5.30
C ALA A 49 -17.19 9.43 4.81
N ALA A 50 -16.92 8.11 4.90
CA ALA A 50 -15.71 7.54 4.29
C ALA A 50 -15.78 7.58 2.76
N VAL A 51 -16.92 7.25 2.16
CA VAL A 51 -17.11 7.32 0.70
C VAL A 51 -16.86 8.73 0.19
N ASP A 52 -17.45 9.74 0.81
CA ASP A 52 -17.27 11.14 0.43
C ASP A 52 -15.80 11.57 0.51
N MET A 53 -15.10 11.16 1.57
CA MET A 53 -13.71 11.48 1.75
C MET A 53 -12.81 10.77 0.73
N ILE A 54 -13.03 9.47 0.49
CA ILE A 54 -12.28 8.68 -0.49
C ILE A 54 -12.42 9.32 -1.88
N THR A 55 -13.64 9.60 -2.30
CA THR A 55 -13.91 10.13 -3.64
C THR A 55 -13.48 11.58 -3.83
N THR A 56 -13.43 12.37 -2.76
CA THR A 56 -12.94 13.76 -2.78
C THR A 56 -11.42 13.81 -2.81
N GLN A 57 -10.73 13.05 -1.96
CA GLN A 57 -9.30 13.21 -1.73
C GLN A 57 -8.44 12.39 -2.70
N PHE A 58 -8.92 11.25 -3.18
CA PHE A 58 -8.13 10.28 -3.91
C PHE A 58 -8.64 10.01 -5.32
N ASN A 59 -7.76 9.53 -6.20
CA ASN A 59 -8.07 9.09 -7.56
C ASN A 59 -7.60 7.64 -7.85
N GLN A 60 -7.16 6.93 -6.81
CA GLN A 60 -6.77 5.52 -6.88
C GLN A 60 -7.22 4.79 -5.61
N ILE A 61 -7.57 3.52 -5.73
CA ILE A 61 -7.88 2.63 -4.60
C ILE A 61 -7.11 1.32 -4.69
N SER A 62 -6.71 0.82 -3.51
CA SER A 62 -6.21 -0.55 -3.29
C SER A 62 -7.10 -1.30 -2.30
N PRO A 63 -7.30 -2.61 -2.43
CA PRO A 63 -8.11 -3.36 -1.47
C PRO A 63 -7.23 -3.78 -0.29
N GLU A 64 -7.68 -3.56 0.95
CA GLU A 64 -6.94 -4.06 2.10
C GLU A 64 -6.83 -5.60 2.10
N ASN A 65 -7.92 -6.30 1.75
CA ASN A 65 -7.96 -7.76 1.88
C ASN A 65 -8.71 -8.52 0.78
N VAL A 66 -9.77 -7.95 0.20
CA VAL A 66 -10.76 -8.72 -0.57
C VAL A 66 -10.28 -9.36 -1.87
N LEU A 67 -9.12 -8.94 -2.40
CA LEU A 67 -8.48 -9.54 -3.58
C LEU A 67 -7.26 -10.41 -3.24
N LYS A 68 -6.95 -10.62 -1.97
CA LYS A 68 -5.91 -11.59 -1.58
C LYS A 68 -6.38 -13.01 -1.85
N PHE A 69 -5.45 -13.95 -1.96
CA PHE A 69 -5.72 -15.31 -2.40
C PHE A 69 -6.82 -16.00 -1.58
N GLN A 70 -6.66 -16.07 -0.25
CA GLN A 70 -7.59 -16.79 0.62
C GLN A 70 -9.01 -16.19 0.65
N PRO A 71 -9.23 -14.87 0.76
CA PRO A 71 -10.57 -14.29 0.62
C PRO A 71 -11.22 -14.57 -0.72
N THR A 72 -10.45 -14.54 -1.81
CA THR A 72 -10.97 -14.71 -3.17
C THR A 72 -11.23 -16.18 -3.51
N GLN A 73 -10.36 -17.10 -3.04
CA GLN A 73 -10.47 -18.54 -3.25
C GLN A 73 -10.28 -19.29 -1.91
N PRO A 74 -11.33 -19.37 -1.09
CA PRO A 74 -11.24 -20.00 0.24
C PRO A 74 -11.10 -21.52 0.20
N ALA A 75 -11.42 -22.20 -0.93
CA ALA A 75 -11.25 -23.63 -1.14
C ALA A 75 -10.92 -23.92 -2.61
N ALA A 76 -10.39 -25.09 -2.89
CA ALA A 76 -9.93 -25.49 -4.22
C ALA A 76 -11.01 -25.37 -5.31
N ASP A 77 -12.23 -25.67 -4.96
CA ASP A 77 -13.42 -25.71 -5.84
C ASP A 77 -14.33 -24.49 -5.69
N ARG A 78 -13.93 -23.48 -4.90
CA ARG A 78 -14.80 -22.37 -4.54
C ARG A 78 -14.09 -21.03 -4.65
N TYR A 79 -14.66 -20.14 -5.45
CA TYR A 79 -14.35 -18.70 -5.48
C TYR A 79 -15.44 -17.89 -4.77
N ALA A 80 -15.03 -16.79 -4.13
CA ALA A 80 -15.90 -15.86 -3.41
C ALA A 80 -15.63 -14.42 -3.92
N PHE A 81 -16.33 -14.04 -4.98
CA PHE A 81 -16.07 -12.79 -5.68
C PHE A 81 -16.95 -11.61 -5.21
N ASP A 82 -18.00 -11.85 -4.43
CA ASP A 82 -19.02 -10.84 -4.14
C ASP A 82 -18.42 -9.53 -3.57
N ALA A 83 -17.51 -9.63 -2.62
CA ALA A 83 -16.85 -8.45 -2.05
C ALA A 83 -15.85 -7.82 -3.02
N ALA A 84 -15.11 -8.64 -3.78
CA ALA A 84 -14.17 -8.17 -4.77
C ALA A 84 -14.88 -7.49 -5.95
N ASP A 85 -16.04 -7.99 -6.38
CA ASP A 85 -16.88 -7.36 -7.40
C ASP A 85 -17.36 -5.97 -6.97
N ARG A 86 -17.81 -5.84 -5.71
CA ARG A 86 -18.23 -4.54 -5.15
C ARG A 86 -17.06 -3.55 -5.04
N TYR A 87 -15.88 -4.03 -4.64
CA TYR A 87 -14.68 -3.20 -4.62
C TYR A 87 -14.33 -2.65 -6.01
N VAL A 88 -14.28 -3.51 -7.02
CA VAL A 88 -13.97 -3.10 -8.39
C VAL A 88 -15.05 -2.15 -8.93
N GLN A 89 -16.33 -2.48 -8.70
CA GLN A 89 -17.44 -1.64 -9.13
C GLN A 89 -17.41 -0.27 -8.48
N PHE A 90 -17.09 -0.18 -7.17
CA PHE A 90 -16.91 1.10 -6.47
C PHE A 90 -15.87 1.99 -7.17
N GLY A 91 -14.70 1.42 -7.52
CA GLY A 91 -13.68 2.19 -8.23
C GLY A 91 -14.14 2.68 -9.60
N LEU A 92 -14.85 1.84 -10.36
CA LEU A 92 -15.37 2.20 -11.67
C LEU A 92 -16.45 3.29 -11.58
N ASP A 93 -17.39 3.17 -10.64
CA ASP A 93 -18.49 4.14 -10.44
C ASP A 93 -17.96 5.52 -10.06
N HIS A 94 -16.82 5.58 -9.36
CA HIS A 94 -16.19 6.82 -8.94
C HIS A 94 -15.01 7.26 -9.82
N HIS A 95 -14.83 6.63 -11.00
CA HIS A 95 -13.75 6.95 -11.96
C HIS A 95 -12.35 6.93 -11.35
N MET A 96 -12.11 5.99 -10.42
CA MET A 96 -10.83 5.82 -9.75
C MET A 96 -9.99 4.74 -10.43
N GLN A 97 -8.68 4.89 -10.39
CA GLN A 97 -7.77 3.83 -10.78
C GLN A 97 -7.83 2.68 -9.77
N VAL A 98 -8.23 1.50 -10.23
CA VAL A 98 -8.39 0.31 -9.39
C VAL A 98 -7.14 -0.54 -9.47
N VAL A 99 -6.56 -0.89 -8.32
CA VAL A 99 -5.40 -1.78 -8.22
C VAL A 99 -5.82 -3.11 -7.61
N GLY A 100 -5.28 -4.20 -8.12
CA GLY A 100 -5.45 -5.55 -7.57
C GLY A 100 -4.30 -5.91 -6.64
N HIS A 101 -4.59 -6.19 -5.38
CA HIS A 101 -3.63 -6.60 -4.37
C HIS A 101 -4.13 -7.82 -3.62
N ASN A 102 -3.46 -8.96 -3.67
CA ASN A 102 -2.34 -9.40 -4.50
C ASN A 102 -2.61 -10.82 -5.03
N LEU A 103 -1.91 -11.24 -6.09
CA LEU A 103 -2.16 -12.55 -6.69
C LEU A 103 -1.38 -13.69 -5.99
N VAL A 104 -0.10 -13.47 -5.68
CA VAL A 104 0.77 -14.47 -5.05
C VAL A 104 1.50 -13.87 -3.86
N TRP A 105 1.26 -14.42 -2.69
CA TRP A 105 1.89 -14.02 -1.44
C TRP A 105 2.08 -15.25 -0.53
N HIS A 106 3.07 -15.22 0.36
CA HIS A 106 3.31 -16.28 1.33
C HIS A 106 2.35 -16.24 2.52
N SER A 107 1.62 -15.14 2.70
CA SER A 107 0.60 -14.95 3.74
C SER A 107 -0.79 -14.86 3.12
N GLN A 108 -1.82 -15.06 3.91
CA GLN A 108 -3.24 -15.03 3.50
C GLN A 108 -3.52 -15.87 2.22
N THR A 109 -2.78 -16.96 2.04
CA THR A 109 -3.01 -18.01 1.06
C THR A 109 -3.56 -19.23 1.79
N GLY A 110 -4.65 -19.82 1.30
CA GLY A 110 -5.30 -20.94 1.95
C GLY A 110 -4.37 -22.15 2.08
N ALA A 111 -4.36 -22.81 3.24
CA ALA A 111 -3.51 -23.98 3.48
C ALA A 111 -3.70 -25.09 2.44
N TRP A 112 -4.91 -25.25 1.92
CA TRP A 112 -5.24 -26.22 0.88
C TRP A 112 -4.38 -26.09 -0.38
N VAL A 113 -3.90 -24.89 -0.67
CA VAL A 113 -3.06 -24.61 -1.84
C VAL A 113 -1.76 -25.43 -1.79
N PHE A 114 -1.19 -25.61 -0.61
CA PHE A 114 0.09 -26.28 -0.39
C PHE A 114 -0.02 -27.74 0.02
N GLN A 115 -1.24 -28.29 0.09
CA GLN A 115 -1.50 -29.68 0.48
C GLN A 115 -1.87 -30.53 -0.73
N GLY A 116 -1.23 -31.69 -0.88
CA GLY A 116 -1.61 -32.74 -1.82
C GLY A 116 -2.87 -33.50 -1.36
N ALA A 117 -3.45 -34.29 -2.26
CA ALA A 117 -4.64 -35.09 -1.96
C ALA A 117 -4.40 -36.15 -0.85
N ASP A 118 -3.14 -36.56 -0.68
CA ASP A 118 -2.69 -37.53 0.33
C ASP A 118 -2.34 -36.86 1.69
N GLY A 119 -2.59 -35.55 1.83
CA GLY A 119 -2.25 -34.78 3.03
C GLY A 119 -0.76 -34.38 3.15
N LYS A 120 0.07 -34.77 2.21
CA LYS A 120 1.47 -34.34 2.11
C LYS A 120 1.59 -32.99 1.41
N PRO A 121 2.77 -32.34 1.42
CA PRO A 121 3.00 -31.17 0.58
C PRO A 121 2.68 -31.44 -0.88
N ALA A 122 1.97 -30.50 -1.54
CA ALA A 122 1.69 -30.59 -2.95
C ALA A 122 3.00 -30.54 -3.76
N ASP A 123 3.06 -31.30 -4.85
CA ASP A 123 4.19 -31.25 -5.76
C ASP A 123 4.21 -29.98 -6.61
N ARG A 124 5.33 -29.76 -7.29
CA ARG A 124 5.56 -28.59 -8.14
C ARG A 124 4.46 -28.38 -9.20
N ASP A 125 4.10 -29.43 -9.90
CA ASP A 125 3.13 -29.35 -11.00
C ASP A 125 1.74 -28.99 -10.48
N THR A 126 1.34 -29.57 -9.35
CA THR A 126 0.10 -29.22 -8.65
C THR A 126 0.10 -27.74 -8.21
N LEU A 127 1.21 -27.26 -7.64
CA LEU A 127 1.32 -25.86 -7.20
C LEU A 127 1.29 -24.88 -8.38
N LEU A 128 1.98 -25.20 -9.48
CA LEU A 128 1.94 -24.40 -10.70
C LEU A 128 0.55 -24.36 -11.32
N ALA A 129 -0.14 -25.49 -11.36
CA ALA A 129 -1.51 -25.57 -11.86
C ALA A 129 -2.46 -24.70 -11.03
N ARG A 130 -2.39 -24.79 -9.68
CA ARG A 130 -3.21 -23.99 -8.77
C ARG A 130 -2.92 -22.50 -8.87
N MET A 131 -1.64 -22.12 -8.95
CA MET A 131 -1.23 -20.72 -9.15
C MET A 131 -1.77 -20.18 -10.46
N ARG A 132 -1.60 -20.93 -11.56
CA ARG A 132 -2.08 -20.52 -12.89
C ARG A 132 -3.59 -20.39 -12.93
N ASP A 133 -4.32 -21.36 -12.37
CA ASP A 133 -5.79 -21.35 -12.35
C ASP A 133 -6.32 -20.17 -11.55
N HIS A 134 -5.75 -19.92 -10.35
CA HIS A 134 -6.09 -18.76 -9.53
C HIS A 134 -5.87 -17.45 -10.28
N ILE A 135 -4.66 -17.22 -10.80
CA ILE A 135 -4.30 -15.99 -11.51
C ILE A 135 -5.21 -15.79 -12.73
N ARG A 136 -5.37 -16.83 -13.56
CA ARG A 136 -6.21 -16.78 -14.75
C ARG A 136 -7.66 -16.45 -14.43
N THR A 137 -8.19 -17.03 -13.36
CA THR A 137 -9.59 -16.84 -12.95
C THR A 137 -9.79 -15.43 -12.38
N VAL A 138 -8.91 -14.98 -11.48
CA VAL A 138 -9.04 -13.69 -10.82
C VAL A 138 -8.74 -12.54 -11.79
N VAL A 139 -7.62 -12.56 -12.47
CA VAL A 139 -7.24 -11.52 -13.45
C VAL A 139 -8.22 -11.49 -14.61
N GLY A 140 -8.59 -12.67 -15.15
CA GLY A 140 -9.54 -12.77 -16.25
C GLY A 140 -10.92 -12.21 -15.92
N ARG A 141 -11.41 -12.36 -14.66
CA ARG A 141 -12.69 -11.78 -14.21
C ARG A 141 -12.69 -10.24 -14.27
N TYR A 142 -11.56 -9.62 -13.97
CA TYR A 142 -11.44 -8.17 -13.89
C TYR A 142 -10.67 -7.56 -15.05
N LYS A 143 -10.49 -8.31 -16.14
CA LYS A 143 -9.82 -7.84 -17.34
C LYS A 143 -10.44 -6.53 -17.85
N GLY A 144 -9.57 -5.54 -18.09
CA GLY A 144 -9.96 -4.18 -18.51
C GLY A 144 -10.65 -3.32 -17.45
N LYS A 145 -10.77 -3.82 -16.20
CA LYS A 145 -11.37 -3.08 -15.06
C LYS A 145 -10.33 -2.72 -14.00
N ILE A 146 -9.36 -3.58 -13.77
CA ILE A 146 -8.23 -3.34 -12.88
C ILE A 146 -7.08 -2.80 -13.71
N HIS A 147 -6.52 -1.66 -13.28
CA HIS A 147 -5.43 -0.99 -13.96
C HIS A 147 -4.12 -1.78 -13.90
N GLY A 148 -3.84 -2.38 -12.77
CA GLY A 148 -2.64 -3.18 -12.57
C GLY A 148 -2.69 -4.02 -11.31
N TRP A 149 -1.82 -5.03 -11.25
CA TRP A 149 -1.80 -6.05 -10.22
C TRP A 149 -0.47 -6.12 -9.49
N ASP A 150 -0.50 -6.16 -8.18
CA ASP A 150 0.61 -6.68 -7.39
C ASP A 150 0.66 -8.20 -7.60
N VAL A 151 1.47 -8.63 -8.59
CA VAL A 151 1.51 -10.04 -9.03
C VAL A 151 2.13 -10.91 -7.96
N VAL A 152 3.28 -10.48 -7.43
CA VAL A 152 3.95 -11.15 -6.31
C VAL A 152 4.27 -10.14 -5.23
N ASN A 153 3.91 -10.50 -4.00
CA ASN A 153 4.14 -9.71 -2.81
C ASN A 153 5.18 -10.36 -1.91
N GLU A 154 6.20 -9.59 -1.48
CA GLU A 154 7.17 -9.93 -0.44
C GLU A 154 7.98 -11.22 -0.70
N ALA A 155 8.51 -11.38 -1.90
CA ALA A 155 9.31 -12.55 -2.26
C ALA A 155 10.77 -12.48 -1.80
N ILE A 156 11.28 -11.31 -1.40
CA ILE A 156 12.68 -11.13 -1.01
C ILE A 156 12.81 -10.96 0.51
N ASP A 157 13.74 -11.69 1.12
CA ASP A 157 14.05 -11.55 2.54
C ASP A 157 14.98 -10.36 2.81
N GLU A 158 15.18 -10.02 4.09
CA GLU A 158 15.95 -8.86 4.54
C GLU A 158 17.42 -8.88 4.10
N ASP A 159 17.99 -10.06 3.87
CA ASP A 159 19.35 -10.27 3.38
C ASP A 159 19.48 -10.19 1.84
N GLY A 160 18.36 -9.96 1.13
CA GLY A 160 18.30 -9.90 -0.33
C GLY A 160 18.15 -11.26 -1.02
N SER A 161 18.07 -12.35 -0.28
CA SER A 161 17.80 -13.68 -0.82
C SER A 161 16.31 -13.88 -1.12
N LEU A 162 15.99 -14.83 -2.00
CA LEU A 162 14.61 -15.23 -2.26
C LEU A 162 14.05 -15.90 -1.00
N ARG A 163 12.91 -15.40 -0.52
CA ARG A 163 12.21 -15.89 0.68
C ARG A 163 11.85 -17.38 0.53
N LYS A 164 12.23 -18.16 1.53
CA LYS A 164 11.84 -19.59 1.64
C LYS A 164 10.36 -19.74 2.02
N SER A 165 9.51 -19.23 1.17
CA SER A 165 8.07 -19.36 1.30
C SER A 165 7.59 -20.75 0.85
N PRO A 166 6.34 -21.16 1.20
CA PRO A 166 5.77 -22.40 0.65
C PRO A 166 5.75 -22.44 -0.88
N TRP A 167 5.63 -21.29 -1.54
CA TRP A 167 5.72 -21.16 -2.99
C TRP A 167 7.11 -21.49 -3.52
N GLN A 168 8.16 -20.89 -2.93
CA GLN A 168 9.54 -21.12 -3.34
C GLN A 168 9.98 -22.56 -3.03
N VAL A 169 9.63 -23.08 -1.85
CA VAL A 169 9.99 -24.45 -1.45
C VAL A 169 9.31 -25.48 -2.35
N GLY A 170 8.06 -25.29 -2.71
CA GLY A 170 7.28 -26.24 -3.49
C GLY A 170 7.48 -26.12 -5.00
N ILE A 171 7.66 -24.91 -5.52
CA ILE A 171 7.83 -24.68 -6.98
C ILE A 171 9.31 -24.55 -7.35
N GLY A 172 10.10 -23.86 -6.55
CA GLY A 172 11.48 -23.48 -6.86
C GLY A 172 11.62 -21.98 -7.13
N ASP A 173 12.84 -21.56 -7.48
CA ASP A 173 13.20 -20.14 -7.62
C ASP A 173 12.50 -19.41 -8.76
N ASP A 174 11.91 -20.15 -9.70
CA ASP A 174 11.22 -19.59 -10.86
C ASP A 174 9.72 -19.29 -10.61
N TYR A 175 9.21 -19.49 -9.37
CA TYR A 175 7.79 -19.28 -9.10
C TYR A 175 7.34 -17.83 -9.35
N VAL A 176 8.21 -16.84 -9.10
CA VAL A 176 7.91 -15.43 -9.39
C VAL A 176 7.76 -15.22 -10.89
N ALA A 177 8.71 -15.73 -11.68
CA ALA A 177 8.65 -15.64 -13.14
C ALA A 177 7.37 -16.29 -13.69
N LYS A 178 6.97 -17.45 -13.15
CA LYS A 178 5.73 -18.14 -13.53
C LYS A 178 4.47 -17.33 -13.16
N ALA A 179 4.46 -16.66 -12.00
CA ALA A 179 3.34 -15.80 -11.63
C ALA A 179 3.17 -14.63 -12.61
N PHE A 180 4.27 -13.96 -13.00
CA PHE A 180 4.24 -12.88 -14.00
C PHE A 180 3.83 -13.36 -15.39
N GLU A 181 4.32 -14.54 -15.83
CA GLU A 181 3.90 -15.18 -17.08
C GLU A 181 2.38 -15.41 -17.09
N PHE A 182 1.82 -16.02 -16.05
CA PHE A 182 0.40 -16.32 -15.95
C PHE A 182 -0.47 -15.05 -15.84
N ALA A 183 0.00 -14.03 -15.15
CA ALA A 183 -0.72 -12.76 -15.03
C ALA A 183 -0.79 -12.04 -16.40
N HIS A 184 0.32 -12.00 -17.14
CA HIS A 184 0.35 -11.42 -18.48
C HIS A 184 -0.52 -12.21 -19.47
N GLU A 185 -0.49 -13.55 -19.42
CA GLU A 185 -1.38 -14.38 -20.25
C GLU A 185 -2.87 -14.08 -19.99
N ALA A 186 -3.24 -13.79 -18.75
CA ALA A 186 -4.63 -13.54 -18.35
C ALA A 186 -5.14 -12.17 -18.79
N ASP A 187 -4.31 -11.13 -18.71
CA ASP A 187 -4.61 -9.78 -19.17
C ASP A 187 -3.35 -9.12 -19.77
N LEU A 188 -3.36 -8.92 -21.09
CA LEU A 188 -2.24 -8.32 -21.82
C LEU A 188 -2.09 -6.81 -21.57
N ASP A 189 -3.14 -6.15 -21.10
CA ASP A 189 -3.20 -4.70 -20.97
C ASP A 189 -2.93 -4.22 -19.54
N ALA A 190 -3.27 -5.02 -18.52
CA ALA A 190 -3.04 -4.66 -17.12
C ALA A 190 -1.55 -4.48 -16.82
N GLU A 191 -1.20 -3.45 -16.04
CA GLU A 191 0.16 -3.28 -15.54
C GLU A 191 0.48 -4.35 -14.49
N LEU A 192 1.73 -4.84 -14.46
CA LEU A 192 2.19 -5.91 -13.57
C LEU A 192 3.28 -5.41 -12.64
N TYR A 193 3.08 -5.56 -11.32
CA TYR A 193 3.96 -5.01 -10.30
C TYR A 193 4.55 -6.09 -9.40
N TYR A 194 5.76 -5.86 -8.95
CA TYR A 194 6.33 -6.52 -7.79
C TYR A 194 6.18 -5.58 -6.58
N ASN A 195 5.71 -6.05 -5.44
CA ASN A 195 5.48 -5.25 -4.24
C ASN A 195 6.22 -5.82 -3.03
N ASP A 196 6.95 -4.97 -2.28
CA ASP A 196 7.68 -5.41 -1.08
C ASP A 196 7.94 -4.22 -0.13
N PHE A 197 8.32 -4.52 1.11
CA PHE A 197 8.65 -3.53 2.15
C PHE A 197 10.16 -3.44 2.39
N ASN A 198 10.60 -2.38 3.08
CA ASN A 198 12.01 -2.16 3.47
C ASN A 198 12.98 -2.06 2.28
N LEU A 199 12.55 -1.56 1.12
CA LEU A 199 13.42 -1.42 -0.05
C LEU A 199 14.48 -0.32 0.12
N GLU A 200 14.42 0.44 1.19
CA GLU A 200 15.48 1.37 1.62
C GLU A 200 16.72 0.64 2.13
N LYS A 201 16.58 -0.61 2.58
CA LYS A 201 17.69 -1.44 3.04
C LYS A 201 18.52 -1.94 1.84
N PRO A 202 19.83 -1.68 1.80
CA PRO A 202 20.65 -1.98 0.62
C PRO A 202 20.62 -3.43 0.16
N ALA A 203 20.70 -4.40 1.09
CA ALA A 203 20.72 -5.83 0.75
C ALA A 203 19.38 -6.26 0.11
N LYS A 204 18.25 -5.89 0.72
CA LYS A 204 16.92 -6.21 0.21
C LYS A 204 16.65 -5.54 -1.14
N ARG A 205 16.99 -4.26 -1.28
CA ARG A 205 16.89 -3.53 -2.55
C ARG A 205 17.69 -4.20 -3.65
N ALA A 206 18.94 -4.61 -3.38
CA ALA A 206 19.77 -5.33 -4.35
C ALA A 206 19.12 -6.66 -4.78
N GLY A 207 18.49 -7.38 -3.86
CA GLY A 207 17.73 -8.60 -4.15
C GLY A 207 16.54 -8.33 -5.08
N VAL A 208 15.77 -7.26 -4.82
CA VAL A 208 14.64 -6.85 -5.68
C VAL A 208 15.13 -6.41 -7.07
N ILE A 209 16.20 -5.62 -7.15
CA ILE A 209 16.78 -5.22 -8.44
C ILE A 209 17.21 -6.44 -9.25
N LYS A 210 17.86 -7.43 -8.61
CA LYS A 210 18.24 -8.69 -9.26
C LYS A 210 17.03 -9.47 -9.75
N LEU A 211 15.96 -9.57 -8.94
CA LEU A 211 14.70 -10.20 -9.34
C LEU A 211 14.10 -9.55 -10.58
N VAL A 212 14.03 -8.23 -10.59
CA VAL A 212 13.52 -7.45 -11.74
C VAL A 212 14.36 -7.70 -13.00
N GLN A 213 15.69 -7.64 -12.87
CA GLN A 213 16.61 -7.92 -13.98
C GLN A 213 16.45 -9.35 -14.53
N ASP A 214 16.21 -10.35 -13.67
CA ASP A 214 15.94 -11.72 -14.11
C ASP A 214 14.63 -11.82 -14.90
N LEU A 215 13.55 -11.15 -14.44
CA LEU A 215 12.29 -11.08 -15.19
C LEU A 215 12.47 -10.41 -16.57
N GLN A 216 13.19 -9.28 -16.61
CA GLN A 216 13.51 -8.55 -17.85
C GLN A 216 14.36 -9.39 -18.80
N ALA A 217 15.39 -10.08 -18.31
CA ALA A 217 16.24 -10.98 -19.10
C ALA A 217 15.45 -12.14 -19.72
N ARG A 218 14.41 -12.63 -19.03
CA ARG A 218 13.46 -13.61 -19.55
C ARG A 218 12.41 -13.02 -20.48
N LYS A 219 12.43 -11.71 -20.71
CA LYS A 219 11.44 -10.97 -21.51
C LYS A 219 10.02 -11.06 -20.95
N LEU A 220 9.88 -11.23 -19.65
CA LEU A 220 8.59 -11.19 -18.96
C LEU A 220 8.20 -9.74 -18.70
N ARG A 221 6.91 -9.45 -18.84
CA ARG A 221 6.40 -8.10 -18.57
C ARG A 221 6.44 -7.83 -17.06
N ILE A 222 7.04 -6.71 -16.71
CA ILE A 222 6.98 -6.06 -15.41
C ILE A 222 6.99 -4.56 -15.66
N ASP A 223 6.02 -3.84 -15.09
CA ASP A 223 5.80 -2.41 -15.36
C ASP A 223 6.24 -1.52 -14.20
N GLY A 224 6.32 -2.05 -12.98
CA GLY A 224 6.71 -1.25 -11.83
C GLY A 224 7.10 -2.03 -10.58
N ILE A 225 7.72 -1.31 -9.65
CA ILE A 225 8.14 -1.78 -8.34
C ILE A 225 7.36 -1.01 -7.29
N GLY A 226 6.60 -1.72 -6.44
CA GLY A 226 5.94 -1.18 -5.26
C GLY A 226 6.84 -1.26 -4.04
N ASN A 227 7.05 -0.13 -3.38
CA ASN A 227 7.60 -0.05 -2.04
C ASN A 227 6.44 0.21 -1.08
N GLN A 228 6.17 -0.72 -0.16
CA GLN A 228 5.03 -0.59 0.75
C GLN A 228 5.11 0.68 1.62
N ALA A 229 6.31 1.10 2.01
CA ALA A 229 6.53 2.31 2.80
C ALA A 229 5.83 2.30 4.18
N HIS A 230 5.83 1.16 4.85
CA HIS A 230 5.47 1.05 6.25
C HIS A 230 6.61 1.57 7.13
N TRP A 231 6.66 2.87 7.33
CA TRP A 231 7.79 3.55 7.94
C TRP A 231 7.53 3.98 9.39
N ARG A 232 8.49 4.70 9.94
CA ARG A 232 8.43 5.28 11.29
C ARG A 232 8.86 6.73 11.24
N LEU A 233 8.74 7.44 12.37
CA LEU A 233 9.14 8.86 12.46
C LEU A 233 10.59 9.09 12.06
N ASP A 234 11.48 8.20 12.48
CA ASP A 234 12.93 8.32 12.37
C ASP A 234 13.56 7.35 11.38
N THR A 235 12.80 6.37 10.90
CA THR A 235 13.31 5.32 10.00
C THR A 235 12.34 5.03 8.84
N PRO A 236 12.89 4.77 7.66
CA PRO A 236 14.29 4.93 7.25
C PRO A 236 14.72 6.41 7.19
N PRO A 237 16.04 6.72 7.21
CA PRO A 237 16.53 8.07 6.92
C PRO A 237 16.03 8.57 5.54
N ILE A 238 15.80 9.86 5.41
CA ILE A 238 15.33 10.46 4.15
C ILE A 238 16.30 10.19 2.99
N ASP A 239 17.61 10.25 3.26
CA ASP A 239 18.65 9.97 2.26
C ASP A 239 18.59 8.52 1.75
N ASP A 240 18.19 7.56 2.60
CA ASP A 240 18.05 6.16 2.17
C ASP A 240 16.80 5.98 1.28
N ILE A 241 15.74 6.74 1.51
CA ILE A 241 14.56 6.78 0.63
C ILE A 241 14.95 7.35 -0.73
N ASP A 242 15.66 8.48 -0.73
CA ASP A 242 16.15 9.15 -1.96
C ASP A 242 17.04 8.20 -2.77
N LYS A 243 18.01 7.58 -2.12
CA LYS A 243 18.91 6.61 -2.73
C LYS A 243 18.17 5.38 -3.27
N ALA A 244 17.21 4.86 -2.52
CA ALA A 244 16.41 3.71 -2.95
C ALA A 244 15.63 4.04 -4.23
N LEU A 245 15.02 5.21 -4.31
CA LEU A 245 14.31 5.66 -5.53
C LEU A 245 15.24 5.72 -6.75
N VAL A 246 16.42 6.31 -6.60
CA VAL A 246 17.41 6.39 -7.70
C VAL A 246 17.78 4.99 -8.20
N GLU A 247 18.12 4.07 -7.29
CA GLU A 247 18.56 2.73 -7.66
C GLU A 247 17.42 1.88 -8.25
N LEU A 248 16.21 1.98 -7.71
CA LEU A 248 15.04 1.26 -8.24
C LEU A 248 14.65 1.79 -9.63
N HIS A 249 14.62 3.11 -9.80
CA HIS A 249 14.32 3.71 -11.09
C HIS A 249 15.37 3.41 -12.18
N ALA A 250 16.62 3.18 -11.80
CA ALA A 250 17.67 2.77 -12.74
C ALA A 250 17.39 1.40 -13.41
N THR A 251 16.44 0.61 -12.94
CA THR A 251 15.94 -0.59 -13.63
C THR A 251 15.09 -0.28 -14.86
N GLY A 252 14.75 1.00 -15.10
CA GLY A 252 13.85 1.45 -16.15
C GLY A 252 12.37 1.32 -15.84
N LEU A 253 12.01 0.91 -14.62
CA LEU A 253 10.64 0.72 -14.19
C LEU A 253 10.08 1.93 -13.43
N LYS A 254 8.74 2.01 -13.38
CA LYS A 254 8.01 2.90 -12.48
C LYS A 254 8.23 2.48 -11.03
N VAL A 255 8.27 3.45 -10.12
CA VAL A 255 8.30 3.20 -8.67
C VAL A 255 7.03 3.72 -8.03
N MET A 256 6.45 2.94 -7.14
CA MET A 256 5.22 3.29 -6.44
C MET A 256 5.41 3.13 -4.94
N PHE A 257 4.77 4.01 -4.17
CA PHE A 257 4.62 3.83 -2.73
C PHE A 257 3.21 3.33 -2.46
N THR A 258 3.11 2.06 -2.10
CA THR A 258 1.86 1.30 -2.22
C THR A 258 1.04 1.20 -0.95
N GLU A 259 1.67 1.43 0.21
CA GLU A 259 1.06 1.17 1.52
C GLU A 259 1.53 2.16 2.60
N LEU A 260 1.71 3.43 2.20
CA LEU A 260 2.33 4.44 3.05
C LEU A 260 1.58 4.64 4.37
N ASP A 261 2.27 4.38 5.45
CA ASP A 261 1.91 4.79 6.80
C ASP A 261 3.17 5.06 7.66
N ILE A 262 3.01 5.85 8.73
CA ILE A 262 4.12 6.17 9.63
C ILE A 262 3.78 5.74 11.05
N ASN A 263 4.27 4.57 11.44
CA ASN A 263 4.05 3.98 12.75
C ASN A 263 4.72 4.81 13.85
N LEU A 264 3.93 5.26 14.83
CA LEU A 264 4.39 6.03 15.98
C LEU A 264 4.65 5.18 17.22
N LEU A 265 4.15 3.95 17.25
CA LEU A 265 4.27 3.10 18.43
C LEU A 265 5.67 2.44 18.49
N PRO A 266 6.23 2.31 19.69
CA PRO A 266 7.52 1.63 19.86
C PRO A 266 7.43 0.16 19.48
N ASN A 267 8.55 -0.41 19.05
CA ASN A 267 8.71 -1.85 18.96
C ASN A 267 8.90 -2.41 20.37
N THR A 268 7.85 -3.03 20.90
CA THR A 268 7.90 -3.61 22.24
C THR A 268 7.85 -5.13 22.18
N PRO A 269 8.61 -5.83 23.03
CA PRO A 269 8.50 -7.28 23.18
C PRO A 269 7.08 -7.71 23.53
N ARG A 270 6.73 -8.92 23.18
CA ARG A 270 5.46 -9.51 23.60
C ARG A 270 5.41 -9.57 25.13
N GLY A 271 4.33 -9.01 25.73
CA GLY A 271 4.17 -8.93 27.18
C GLY A 271 4.81 -7.70 27.85
N ALA A 272 5.26 -6.72 27.06
CA ALA A 272 5.73 -5.44 27.61
C ALA A 272 4.60 -4.72 28.39
N ASP A 273 5.01 -3.85 29.33
CA ASP A 273 4.10 -3.00 30.08
C ASP A 273 3.17 -2.22 29.13
N PRO A 274 1.83 -2.25 29.35
CA PRO A 274 0.88 -1.56 28.49
C PRO A 274 1.18 -0.07 28.31
N SER A 275 1.70 0.63 29.32
CA SER A 275 2.04 2.05 29.24
C SER A 275 3.23 2.31 28.31
N VAL A 276 4.18 1.38 28.24
CA VAL A 276 5.30 1.43 27.31
C VAL A 276 4.86 1.00 25.89
N ALA A 277 3.99 -0.01 25.82
CA ALA A 277 3.50 -0.53 24.55
C ALA A 277 2.51 0.42 23.86
N ASN A 278 1.81 1.26 24.63
CA ASN A 278 0.79 2.20 24.13
C ASN A 278 0.95 3.60 24.76
N PRO A 279 2.05 4.29 24.48
CA PRO A 279 2.37 5.58 25.12
C PRO A 279 1.37 6.69 24.79
N TYR A 280 0.59 6.51 23.73
CA TYR A 280 -0.39 7.49 23.23
C TYR A 280 -1.84 7.06 23.45
N ALA A 281 -2.12 6.25 24.46
CA ALA A 281 -3.47 5.77 24.77
C ALA A 281 -4.49 6.90 24.98
N ASN A 282 -4.04 8.04 25.50
CA ASN A 282 -4.87 9.20 25.84
C ASN A 282 -4.77 10.34 24.80
N GLY A 283 -4.23 10.08 23.63
CA GLY A 283 -4.04 11.08 22.58
C GLY A 283 -2.57 11.29 22.20
N LEU A 284 -2.35 11.89 21.04
CA LEU A 284 -1.02 12.16 20.52
C LEU A 284 -0.57 13.54 20.99
N PRO A 285 0.60 13.68 21.66
CA PRO A 285 1.14 15.00 22.05
C PRO A 285 1.38 15.88 20.82
N ASP A 286 1.19 17.19 20.97
CA ASP A 286 1.37 18.18 19.89
C ASP A 286 2.77 18.12 19.28
N GLU A 287 3.80 17.94 20.09
CA GLU A 287 5.17 17.80 19.60
C GLU A 287 5.32 16.60 18.64
N VAL A 288 4.71 15.45 18.98
CA VAL A 288 4.75 14.25 18.14
C VAL A 288 3.89 14.44 16.88
N GLN A 289 2.77 15.17 16.97
CA GLN A 289 2.00 15.56 15.79
C GLN A 289 2.83 16.42 14.83
N GLN A 290 3.61 17.36 15.34
CA GLN A 290 4.51 18.19 14.53
C GLN A 290 5.69 17.40 13.97
N GLN A 291 6.20 16.39 14.68
CA GLN A 291 7.20 15.47 14.16
C GLN A 291 6.64 14.65 12.99
N LEU A 292 5.43 14.11 13.13
CA LEU A 292 4.74 13.40 12.07
C LEU A 292 4.52 14.28 10.84
N ALA A 293 4.09 15.53 11.04
CA ALA A 293 3.89 16.50 9.97
C ALA A 293 5.19 16.76 9.20
N ARG A 294 6.29 17.01 9.89
CA ARG A 294 7.61 17.18 9.27
C ARG A 294 8.02 15.92 8.50
N ARG A 295 7.83 14.73 9.08
CA ARG A 295 8.18 13.47 8.44
C ARG A 295 7.43 13.28 7.12
N TYR A 296 6.13 13.51 7.09
CA TYR A 296 5.34 13.45 5.87
C TYR A 296 5.77 14.49 4.83
N ALA A 297 6.05 15.73 5.26
CA ALA A 297 6.56 16.75 4.36
C ALA A 297 7.89 16.36 3.70
N ASP A 298 8.83 15.81 4.47
CA ASP A 298 10.14 15.40 3.97
C ASP A 298 10.02 14.23 3.00
N VAL A 299 9.18 13.25 3.32
CA VAL A 299 8.88 12.12 2.44
C VAL A 299 8.27 12.60 1.12
N PHE A 300 7.27 13.47 1.16
CA PHE A 300 6.65 14.00 -0.05
C PHE A 300 7.61 14.86 -0.88
N ARG A 301 8.52 15.61 -0.25
CA ARG A 301 9.57 16.34 -1.00
C ARG A 301 10.47 15.40 -1.78
N VAL A 302 10.82 14.23 -1.23
CA VAL A 302 11.58 13.20 -1.97
C VAL A 302 10.76 12.65 -3.13
N PHE A 303 9.49 12.32 -2.92
CA PHE A 303 8.62 11.83 -4.01
C PHE A 303 8.51 12.85 -5.15
N LEU A 304 8.34 14.12 -4.80
CA LEU A 304 8.23 15.22 -5.76
C LEU A 304 9.55 15.54 -6.48
N LYS A 305 10.68 15.38 -5.81
CA LYS A 305 12.01 15.44 -6.41
C LYS A 305 12.19 14.39 -7.52
N HIS A 306 11.60 13.20 -7.30
CA HIS A 306 11.66 12.06 -8.22
C HIS A 306 10.33 11.82 -8.97
N ARG A 307 9.56 12.87 -9.25
CA ARG A 307 8.24 12.77 -9.88
C ARG A 307 8.25 12.10 -11.27
N ASP A 308 9.39 12.00 -11.93
CA ASP A 308 9.53 11.29 -13.20
C ASP A 308 9.59 9.76 -13.00
N ALA A 309 9.99 9.31 -11.81
CA ALA A 309 10.07 7.91 -11.42
C ALA A 309 8.81 7.46 -10.63
N VAL A 310 8.34 8.33 -9.73
CA VAL A 310 7.21 8.02 -8.82
C VAL A 310 5.89 8.26 -9.53
N THR A 311 5.11 7.22 -9.72
CA THR A 311 3.81 7.31 -10.43
C THR A 311 2.60 7.19 -9.53
N ARG A 312 2.76 6.64 -8.32
CA ARG A 312 1.66 6.41 -7.38
C ARG A 312 2.12 6.50 -5.93
N VAL A 313 1.30 7.15 -5.10
CA VAL A 313 1.42 7.13 -3.64
C VAL A 313 0.08 6.71 -3.05
N THR A 314 0.03 5.60 -2.35
CA THR A 314 -1.19 5.05 -1.73
C THR A 314 -1.00 4.97 -0.22
N PHE A 315 -1.90 5.57 0.54
CA PHE A 315 -1.94 5.43 2.00
C PHE A 315 -2.59 4.10 2.40
N TRP A 316 -2.04 3.42 3.42
CA TRP A 316 -2.61 2.15 3.87
C TRP A 316 -3.63 2.36 4.98
N GLY A 317 -4.78 2.89 4.58
CA GLY A 317 -5.93 3.25 5.42
C GLY A 317 -6.36 4.69 5.24
N LEU A 318 -7.64 4.96 5.51
CA LEU A 318 -8.26 6.28 5.29
C LEU A 318 -7.95 7.24 6.43
N SER A 319 -8.04 6.77 7.67
CA SER A 319 -7.86 7.55 8.90
C SER A 319 -7.17 6.72 9.98
N ASP A 320 -6.72 7.37 11.04
CA ASP A 320 -6.11 6.67 12.18
C ASP A 320 -7.01 5.59 12.78
N ALA A 321 -8.35 5.71 12.65
CA ALA A 321 -9.30 4.69 13.10
C ALA A 321 -9.19 3.40 12.28
N ASP A 322 -8.92 3.51 10.98
CA ASP A 322 -8.89 2.40 10.03
C ASP A 322 -7.52 1.68 9.98
N SER A 323 -6.48 2.24 10.63
CA SER A 323 -5.13 1.71 10.51
C SER A 323 -4.97 0.31 11.09
N TRP A 324 -4.39 -0.60 10.29
CA TRP A 324 -3.98 -1.95 10.71
C TRP A 324 -2.93 -1.95 11.82
N LEU A 325 -2.18 -0.85 11.97
CA LEU A 325 -1.15 -0.68 13.00
C LEU A 325 -1.73 -0.50 14.40
N ASN A 326 -3.02 -0.30 14.54
CA ASN A 326 -3.67 -0.18 15.85
C ASN A 326 -3.49 -1.47 16.67
N ARG A 327 -3.82 -2.65 16.14
CA ARG A 327 -3.63 -3.96 16.81
C ARG A 327 -3.99 -3.94 18.30
N GLY A 328 -5.14 -3.33 18.65
CA GLY A 328 -5.59 -3.16 20.03
C GLY A 328 -4.89 -2.04 20.80
N ARG A 329 -4.10 -1.17 20.15
CA ARG A 329 -3.45 0.01 20.72
C ARG A 329 -3.92 1.27 20.02
N MET A 330 -3.57 2.44 20.56
CA MET A 330 -3.86 3.72 19.91
C MET A 330 -2.63 4.17 19.10
N ASN A 331 -2.77 4.14 17.76
CA ASN A 331 -1.76 4.66 16.85
C ASN A 331 -2.33 5.78 15.99
N TYR A 332 -1.47 6.64 15.45
CA TYR A 332 -1.86 7.85 14.71
C TYR A 332 -1.02 8.02 13.43
N PRO A 333 -0.98 6.99 12.55
CA PRO A 333 0.01 6.92 11.47
C PRO A 333 -0.36 7.70 10.21
N LEU A 334 -1.62 8.15 10.07
CA LEU A 334 -2.16 8.68 8.82
C LEU A 334 -2.37 10.20 8.85
N LEU A 335 -2.90 10.77 7.77
CA LEU A 335 -3.08 12.21 7.61
C LEU A 335 -4.32 12.74 8.34
N TRP A 336 -5.30 11.88 8.59
CA TRP A 336 -6.55 12.23 9.28
C TRP A 336 -6.66 11.46 10.60
N ASP A 337 -7.23 12.14 11.59
CA ASP A 337 -7.47 11.56 12.91
C ASP A 337 -8.61 10.51 12.88
N ARG A 338 -8.96 9.99 14.04
CA ARG A 338 -10.02 8.97 14.19
C ARG A 338 -11.41 9.46 13.84
N GLU A 339 -11.64 10.77 13.95
CA GLU A 339 -12.87 11.46 13.57
C GLU A 339 -12.81 12.02 12.14
N ARG A 340 -11.75 11.65 11.37
CA ARG A 340 -11.49 12.09 9.99
C ARG A 340 -11.30 13.60 9.84
N ARG A 341 -10.85 14.27 10.90
CA ARG A 341 -10.39 15.66 10.80
C ARG A 341 -8.94 15.68 10.31
N PRO A 342 -8.56 16.63 9.45
CA PRO A 342 -7.19 16.73 8.98
C PRO A 342 -6.24 17.02 10.16
N LYS A 343 -5.10 16.36 10.17
CA LYS A 343 -4.02 16.55 11.14
C LYS A 343 -2.98 17.53 10.58
N PRO A 344 -2.07 18.08 11.38
CA PRO A 344 -0.93 18.86 10.87
C PRO A 344 -0.13 18.17 9.77
N ALA A 345 -0.14 16.83 9.74
CA ALA A 345 0.47 16.03 8.68
C ALA A 345 -0.21 16.20 7.32
N PHE A 346 -1.54 16.37 7.27
CA PHE A 346 -2.27 16.69 6.05
C PHE A 346 -1.84 18.05 5.50
N ASP A 347 -1.78 19.08 6.35
CA ASP A 347 -1.39 20.44 5.96
C ASP A 347 0.03 20.46 5.40
N ALA A 348 0.94 19.73 6.03
CA ALA A 348 2.33 19.63 5.63
C ALA A 348 2.49 18.95 4.23
N VAL A 349 1.66 17.93 3.93
CA VAL A 349 1.61 17.31 2.60
C VAL A 349 1.04 18.28 1.56
N VAL A 350 -0.06 18.98 1.88
CA VAL A 350 -0.66 20.00 1.01
C VAL A 350 0.34 21.09 0.67
N GLU A 351 1.09 21.58 1.67
CA GLU A 351 2.12 22.59 1.46
C GLU A 351 3.25 22.07 0.57
N ALA A 352 3.75 20.86 0.82
CA ALA A 352 4.78 20.24 -0.02
C ALA A 352 4.33 20.12 -1.48
N LEU A 353 3.10 19.69 -1.73
CA LEU A 353 2.51 19.58 -3.07
C LEU A 353 2.34 20.94 -3.76
N ARG A 354 1.94 21.98 -3.03
CA ARG A 354 1.79 23.34 -3.58
C ARG A 354 3.14 23.96 -3.97
N ASN A 355 4.18 23.73 -3.17
CA ASN A 355 5.52 24.27 -3.40
C ASN A 355 6.27 23.58 -4.56
N ALA A 356 5.79 22.45 -5.04
CA ALA A 356 6.39 21.71 -6.17
C ALA A 356 5.74 22.03 -7.53
N ARG A 357 4.72 22.87 -7.55
CA ARG A 357 4.08 23.39 -8.78
C ARG A 357 4.87 24.58 -9.29
#